data_6cc76f4cf276ef07b00f496c68c7a887
#
_entry.id   6cc76f4cf276ef07b00f496c68c7a887
#
_cell.length_a   1.000
_cell.length_b   1.000
_cell.length_c   1.000
_cell.angle_alpha   90.00
_cell.angle_beta   90.00
_cell.angle_gamma   90.00
#
_symmetry.space_group_name_H-M   'P 1'
#
loop_
_entity.id
_entity.type
_entity.pdbx_description
1 polymer ?
#
loop_
_entity_poly.entity_id
_entity_poly.type
_entity_poly.pdbx_seq_one_letter_code
_entity_poly.pdbx_strand_id
1 'polypeptide(L)'
;VYAWKGMNAEEFDWCIEQTIFFGEDRKPLNMILDDGGDLTNMVFDKFPELTAGIKGLSEETTTGVHRLYERMANGTLVMPAINVNDSVTKSKFDNKYGCRESAVDAIRRATDVMLAGKRVVVCGFGDVGKGTAASFRGAGSIVTVTEIDPICALQAAMEGYEVKKLENVIENADIVITTTGNFNIVRAEHFKKMKDKTIVCNIGHFDNEIDMAWLNENYGNTKTEVKPQVDIYNIDGNDIIILAEGRLVNLGCATGHPSFVMSNSFSNQTLAQIELWTNSEAYENKVYMLPKKLDEKVAMLHLKKIGVELETLSPDQAKYIGVEVEGPYKPEYYRY
;
A
#
# COMPACT_ATOMS: atom_id res chain seq x y z
N VAL A 1 12.73 -12.03 -15.30
CA VAL A 1 11.43 -11.80 -14.63
C VAL A 1 10.63 -13.07 -14.75
N TYR A 2 10.12 -13.56 -13.63
CA TYR A 2 9.24 -14.74 -13.55
C TYR A 2 7.84 -14.25 -13.15
N ALA A 3 7.04 -13.88 -14.11
CA ALA A 3 5.67 -13.43 -13.91
C ALA A 3 4.92 -13.38 -15.24
N TRP A 4 3.63 -13.73 -15.23
CA TRP A 4 2.70 -13.53 -16.34
C TRP A 4 1.27 -13.31 -15.83
N LYS A 5 0.43 -12.70 -16.64
CA LYS A 5 -0.96 -12.47 -16.29
C LYS A 5 -1.75 -13.78 -16.29
N GLY A 6 -2.56 -14.00 -15.25
CA GLY A 6 -3.42 -15.18 -15.14
C GLY A 6 -2.75 -16.40 -14.52
N MET A 7 -1.63 -16.21 -13.79
CA MET A 7 -1.03 -17.27 -12.97
C MET A 7 -2.04 -17.82 -11.97
N ASN A 8 -2.04 -19.14 -11.79
CA ASN A 8 -2.66 -19.79 -10.64
C ASN A 8 -1.71 -19.78 -9.43
N ALA A 9 -2.15 -20.30 -8.28
CA ALA A 9 -1.37 -20.28 -7.05
C ALA A 9 -0.06 -21.11 -7.16
N GLU A 10 -0.10 -22.26 -7.85
CA GLU A 10 1.08 -23.13 -8.03
C GLU A 10 2.12 -22.44 -8.94
N GLU A 11 1.66 -21.78 -9.99
CA GLU A 11 2.53 -21.01 -10.89
C GLU A 11 3.14 -19.79 -10.20
N PHE A 12 2.38 -19.14 -9.32
CA PHE A 12 2.87 -18.03 -8.50
C PHE A 12 3.97 -18.52 -7.53
N ASP A 13 3.73 -19.59 -6.80
CA ASP A 13 4.74 -20.23 -5.93
C ASP A 13 5.99 -20.61 -6.70
N TRP A 14 5.82 -21.21 -7.90
CA TRP A 14 6.95 -21.54 -8.76
C TRP A 14 7.76 -20.29 -9.17
N CYS A 15 7.09 -19.18 -9.51
CA CYS A 15 7.76 -17.93 -9.84
C CYS A 15 8.60 -17.40 -8.67
N ILE A 16 8.07 -17.45 -7.44
CA ILE A 16 8.82 -17.05 -6.24
C ILE A 16 10.05 -17.95 -6.07
N GLU A 17 9.89 -19.27 -6.20
CA GLU A 17 11.02 -20.21 -6.06
C GLU A 17 12.15 -19.93 -7.07
N GLN A 18 11.80 -19.52 -8.31
CA GLN A 18 12.81 -19.15 -9.31
C GLN A 18 13.62 -17.90 -8.90
N THR A 19 13.13 -17.06 -7.99
CA THR A 19 13.86 -15.89 -7.48
C THR A 19 14.79 -16.22 -6.32
N ILE A 20 14.63 -17.40 -5.72
CA ILE A 20 15.47 -17.86 -4.59
C ILE A 20 16.83 -18.38 -5.08
N PHE A 21 16.88 -18.95 -6.29
CA PHE A 21 18.08 -19.61 -6.80
C PHE A 21 18.54 -18.99 -8.11
N PHE A 22 19.83 -18.68 -8.21
CA PHE A 22 20.42 -17.98 -9.35
C PHE A 22 21.42 -18.85 -10.13
N GLY A 23 21.40 -18.68 -11.43
CA GLY A 23 22.31 -19.34 -12.37
C GLY A 23 22.12 -20.85 -12.49
N GLU A 24 22.97 -21.47 -13.31
CA GLU A 24 22.94 -22.93 -13.55
C GLU A 24 23.33 -23.72 -12.27
N ASP A 25 24.18 -23.13 -11.43
CA ASP A 25 24.61 -23.70 -10.15
C ASP A 25 23.57 -23.59 -9.03
N ARG A 26 22.40 -23.00 -9.31
CA ARG A 26 21.33 -22.77 -8.33
C ARG A 26 21.84 -22.16 -7.02
N LYS A 27 22.68 -21.12 -7.10
CA LYS A 27 23.17 -20.43 -5.92
C LYS A 27 22.02 -19.71 -5.21
N PRO A 28 21.86 -19.89 -3.89
CA PRO A 28 20.78 -19.25 -3.17
C PRO A 28 21.01 -17.74 -3.05
N LEU A 29 19.90 -17.01 -2.87
CA LEU A 29 19.93 -15.59 -2.54
C LEU A 29 20.64 -15.36 -1.19
N ASN A 30 21.20 -14.16 -1.03
CA ASN A 30 21.91 -13.75 0.19
C ASN A 30 21.36 -12.45 0.82
N MET A 31 20.36 -11.89 0.20
CA MET A 31 19.54 -10.76 0.67
C MET A 31 18.11 -10.96 0.17
N ILE A 32 17.13 -10.46 0.92
CA ILE A 32 15.74 -10.45 0.49
C ILE A 32 15.28 -8.99 0.36
N LEU A 33 14.62 -8.67 -0.76
CA LEU A 33 13.76 -7.52 -0.93
C LEU A 33 12.36 -8.06 -1.24
N ASP A 34 11.40 -7.77 -0.39
CA ASP A 34 10.05 -8.32 -0.49
C ASP A 34 8.99 -7.23 -0.49
N ASP A 35 7.83 -7.57 -1.02
CA ASP A 35 6.65 -6.71 -1.09
C ASP A 35 5.40 -7.55 -0.77
N GLY A 36 5.08 -7.65 0.50
CA GLY A 36 3.96 -8.43 1.04
C GLY A 36 4.39 -9.66 1.84
N GLY A 37 5.67 -10.05 1.79
CA GLY A 37 6.24 -11.11 2.63
C GLY A 37 6.10 -12.52 2.06
N ASP A 38 5.69 -12.71 0.81
CA ASP A 38 5.49 -14.04 0.24
C ASP A 38 6.83 -14.76 -0.02
N LEU A 39 7.83 -14.05 -0.57
CA LEU A 39 9.18 -14.59 -0.72
C LEU A 39 9.81 -14.92 0.64
N THR A 40 9.69 -14.01 1.60
CA THR A 40 10.20 -14.20 2.96
C THR A 40 9.58 -15.42 3.63
N ASN A 41 8.25 -15.58 3.55
CA ASN A 41 7.57 -16.73 4.11
C ASN A 41 7.97 -18.01 3.41
N MET A 42 8.10 -18.02 2.08
CA MET A 42 8.57 -19.20 1.36
C MET A 42 9.98 -19.62 1.79
N VAL A 43 10.91 -18.67 1.94
CA VAL A 43 12.27 -18.97 2.43
C VAL A 43 12.24 -19.53 3.84
N PHE A 44 11.47 -18.91 4.76
CA PHE A 44 11.45 -19.35 6.15
C PHE A 44 10.77 -20.69 6.35
N ASP A 45 9.71 -20.97 5.59
CA ASP A 45 8.85 -22.14 5.83
C ASP A 45 9.24 -23.34 4.93
N LYS A 46 9.71 -23.10 3.69
CA LYS A 46 10.09 -24.16 2.74
C LYS A 46 11.61 -24.38 2.61
N PHE A 47 12.43 -23.33 2.87
CA PHE A 47 13.88 -23.36 2.70
C PHE A 47 14.64 -22.79 3.92
N PRO A 48 14.31 -23.22 5.15
CA PRO A 48 14.91 -22.65 6.37
C PRO A 48 16.44 -22.76 6.44
N GLU A 49 17.02 -23.75 5.75
CA GLU A 49 18.48 -23.96 5.69
C GLU A 49 19.22 -22.82 4.98
N LEU A 50 18.52 -22.06 4.13
CA LEU A 50 19.12 -20.92 3.41
C LEU A 50 19.30 -19.69 4.29
N THR A 51 18.54 -19.60 5.38
CA THR A 51 18.50 -18.40 6.24
C THR A 51 19.85 -18.02 6.83
N ALA A 52 20.72 -19.01 7.11
CA ALA A 52 22.06 -18.79 7.61
C ALA A 52 22.97 -18.02 6.62
N GLY A 53 22.66 -18.05 5.31
CA GLY A 53 23.42 -17.35 4.26
C GLY A 53 22.84 -15.98 3.91
N ILE A 54 21.69 -15.59 4.48
CA ILE A 54 21.00 -14.35 4.17
C ILE A 54 21.34 -13.30 5.23
N LYS A 55 21.90 -12.17 4.80
CA LYS A 55 22.34 -11.10 5.71
C LYS A 55 21.20 -10.26 6.28
N GLY A 56 20.06 -10.27 5.63
CA GLY A 56 18.87 -9.54 6.07
C GLY A 56 17.86 -9.33 4.97
N LEU A 57 16.75 -8.73 5.33
CA LEU A 57 15.65 -8.45 4.42
C LEU A 57 15.13 -7.02 4.56
N SER A 58 14.56 -6.48 3.49
CA SER A 58 13.79 -5.24 3.51
C SER A 58 12.39 -5.47 2.95
N GLU A 59 11.39 -4.87 3.60
CA GLU A 59 9.98 -5.06 3.27
C GLU A 59 9.33 -3.74 2.85
N GLU A 60 8.64 -3.78 1.70
CA GLU A 60 8.04 -2.61 1.05
C GLU A 60 6.71 -2.19 1.65
N THR A 61 5.87 -3.15 2.08
CA THR A 61 4.45 -2.86 2.29
C THR A 61 3.94 -3.24 3.68
N THR A 62 2.86 -2.58 4.10
CA THR A 62 2.23 -2.74 5.42
C THR A 62 1.96 -4.21 5.77
N THR A 63 1.48 -5.00 4.81
CA THR A 63 1.13 -6.41 5.08
C THR A 63 2.35 -7.27 5.38
N GLY A 64 3.42 -7.12 4.60
CA GLY A 64 4.66 -7.85 4.86
C GLY A 64 5.29 -7.43 6.18
N VAL A 65 5.27 -6.12 6.48
CA VAL A 65 5.72 -5.60 7.79
C VAL A 65 4.93 -6.21 8.95
N HIS A 66 3.60 -6.36 8.83
CA HIS A 66 2.78 -7.01 9.85
C HIS A 66 3.23 -8.46 10.09
N ARG A 67 3.43 -9.23 9.02
CA ARG A 67 3.95 -10.61 9.09
C ARG A 67 5.33 -10.68 9.76
N LEU A 68 6.22 -9.70 9.51
CA LEU A 68 7.53 -9.63 10.17
C LEU A 68 7.41 -9.36 11.67
N TYR A 69 6.53 -8.47 12.10
CA TYR A 69 6.28 -8.23 13.53
C TYR A 69 5.66 -9.44 14.20
N GLU A 70 4.77 -10.19 13.56
CA GLU A 70 4.26 -11.46 14.07
C GLU A 70 5.38 -12.49 14.25
N ARG A 71 6.26 -12.66 13.25
CA ARG A 71 7.42 -13.56 13.35
C ARG A 71 8.37 -13.12 14.46
N MET A 72 8.61 -11.83 14.62
CA MET A 72 9.43 -11.29 15.71
C MET A 72 8.79 -11.60 17.08
N ALA A 73 7.50 -11.39 17.25
CA ALA A 73 6.77 -11.66 18.49
C ALA A 73 6.76 -13.15 18.85
N ASN A 74 6.69 -14.03 17.84
CA ASN A 74 6.69 -15.48 17.99
C ASN A 74 8.11 -16.09 18.07
N GLY A 75 9.18 -15.27 17.96
CA GLY A 75 10.56 -15.73 17.99
C GLY A 75 10.98 -16.52 16.74
N THR A 76 10.26 -16.38 15.62
CA THR A 76 10.52 -17.07 14.35
C THR A 76 11.17 -16.16 13.29
N LEU A 77 11.46 -14.91 13.61
CA LEU A 77 12.27 -14.02 12.76
C LEU A 77 13.75 -14.35 12.95
N VAL A 78 14.39 -14.93 11.93
CA VAL A 78 15.74 -15.51 12.03
C VAL A 78 16.83 -14.65 11.40
N MET A 79 16.50 -13.45 10.96
CA MET A 79 17.44 -12.46 10.41
C MET A 79 16.96 -11.03 10.67
N PRO A 80 17.85 -10.01 10.57
CA PRO A 80 17.42 -8.61 10.68
C PRO A 80 16.53 -8.22 9.50
N ALA A 81 15.52 -7.40 9.79
CA ALA A 81 14.56 -6.89 8.83
C ALA A 81 14.46 -5.37 8.89
N ILE A 82 14.52 -4.67 7.76
CA ILE A 82 14.22 -3.23 7.69
C ILE A 82 12.80 -3.04 7.14
N ASN A 83 11.96 -2.42 7.95
CA ASN A 83 10.65 -1.94 7.57
C ASN A 83 10.81 -0.65 6.74
N VAL A 84 10.78 -0.78 5.43
CA VAL A 84 10.83 0.34 4.50
C VAL A 84 9.47 1.03 4.38
N ASN A 85 8.36 0.28 4.52
CA ASN A 85 7.02 0.86 4.43
C ASN A 85 6.82 2.08 5.32
N ASP A 86 7.34 2.03 6.55
CA ASP A 86 7.14 3.10 7.52
C ASP A 86 8.25 4.17 7.52
N SER A 87 9.21 4.08 6.60
CA SER A 87 10.07 5.22 6.27
C SER A 87 9.20 6.39 5.82
N VAL A 88 9.51 7.60 6.28
CA VAL A 88 8.64 8.76 6.01
C VAL A 88 8.59 9.07 4.51
N THR A 89 9.72 8.99 3.82
CA THR A 89 9.81 9.20 2.38
C THR A 89 9.20 8.05 1.57
N LYS A 90 8.78 6.95 2.21
CA LYS A 90 7.95 5.91 1.60
C LYS A 90 6.48 6.12 1.96
N SER A 91 6.09 5.98 3.22
CA SER A 91 4.67 5.97 3.63
C SER A 91 3.92 7.27 3.34
N LYS A 92 4.57 8.42 3.56
CA LYS A 92 3.96 9.73 3.30
C LYS A 92 4.00 10.14 1.83
N PHE A 93 4.70 9.40 0.97
CA PHE A 93 4.82 9.66 -0.46
C PHE A 93 4.12 8.59 -1.29
N ASP A 94 4.58 7.37 -1.29
CA ASP A 94 3.99 6.24 -2.01
C ASP A 94 2.53 6.01 -1.59
N ASN A 95 2.29 5.68 -0.32
CA ASN A 95 0.96 5.33 0.15
C ASN A 95 -0.01 6.50 0.03
N LYS A 96 0.45 7.75 0.23
CA LYS A 96 -0.39 8.94 0.17
C LYS A 96 -0.49 9.52 -1.24
N TYR A 97 0.63 9.97 -1.80
CA TYR A 97 0.62 10.66 -3.10
C TYR A 97 0.49 9.68 -4.27
N GLY A 98 1.06 8.47 -4.15
CA GLY A 98 0.89 7.43 -5.14
C GLY A 98 -0.58 7.04 -5.29
N CYS A 99 -1.28 6.78 -4.19
CA CYS A 99 -2.72 6.47 -4.21
C CYS A 99 -3.56 7.68 -4.63
N ARG A 100 -3.14 8.90 -4.27
CA ARG A 100 -3.81 10.13 -4.72
C ARG A 100 -3.86 10.24 -6.24
N GLU A 101 -2.78 9.90 -6.93
CA GLU A 101 -2.74 9.92 -8.39
C GLU A 101 -3.45 8.69 -8.99
N SER A 102 -3.10 7.49 -8.52
CA SER A 102 -3.45 6.25 -9.20
C SER A 102 -4.89 5.77 -8.97
N ALA A 103 -5.53 6.08 -7.83
CA ALA A 103 -6.91 5.66 -7.55
C ALA A 103 -7.90 6.27 -8.54
N VAL A 104 -7.85 7.57 -8.72
CA VAL A 104 -8.76 8.31 -9.62
C VAL A 104 -8.44 8.01 -11.08
N ASP A 105 -7.15 7.85 -11.44
CA ASP A 105 -6.74 7.43 -12.77
C ASP A 105 -7.34 6.07 -13.15
N ALA A 106 -7.26 5.10 -12.24
CA ALA A 106 -7.81 3.76 -12.47
C ALA A 106 -9.32 3.78 -12.70
N ILE A 107 -10.08 4.49 -11.85
CA ILE A 107 -11.53 4.56 -11.99
C ILE A 107 -11.93 5.26 -13.30
N ARG A 108 -11.25 6.33 -13.67
CA ARG A 108 -11.50 7.01 -14.96
C ARG A 108 -11.22 6.12 -16.16
N ARG A 109 -10.09 5.41 -16.17
CA ARG A 109 -9.75 4.45 -17.24
C ARG A 109 -10.74 3.27 -17.29
N ALA A 110 -11.14 2.78 -16.13
CA ALA A 110 -12.07 1.66 -16.03
C ALA A 110 -13.47 2.03 -16.53
N THR A 111 -13.99 3.19 -16.17
CA THR A 111 -15.44 3.48 -16.29
C THR A 111 -15.78 4.70 -17.14
N ASP A 112 -14.83 5.56 -17.44
CA ASP A 112 -15.06 6.86 -18.11
C ASP A 112 -16.09 7.74 -17.37
N VAL A 113 -16.28 7.53 -16.06
CA VAL A 113 -17.27 8.25 -15.26
C VAL A 113 -16.80 9.67 -14.93
N MET A 114 -17.71 10.62 -15.00
CA MET A 114 -17.49 11.97 -14.47
C MET A 114 -17.51 11.92 -12.94
N LEU A 115 -16.44 12.34 -12.28
CA LEU A 115 -16.31 12.29 -10.82
C LEU A 115 -16.95 13.47 -10.11
N ALA A 116 -17.04 14.64 -10.79
CA ALA A 116 -17.66 15.82 -10.20
C ALA A 116 -19.12 15.55 -9.83
N GLY A 117 -19.49 15.91 -8.60
CA GLY A 117 -20.83 15.70 -8.03
C GLY A 117 -21.13 14.28 -7.57
N LYS A 118 -20.24 13.31 -7.80
CA LYS A 118 -20.43 11.93 -7.30
C LYS A 118 -20.23 11.86 -5.78
N ARG A 119 -21.09 11.06 -5.14
CA ARG A 119 -20.96 10.70 -3.72
C ARG A 119 -20.00 9.54 -3.60
N VAL A 120 -18.84 9.80 -3.02
CA VAL A 120 -17.75 8.82 -2.87
C VAL A 120 -17.58 8.48 -1.40
N VAL A 121 -17.59 7.20 -1.09
CA VAL A 121 -17.26 6.69 0.24
C VAL A 121 -15.87 6.11 0.20
N VAL A 122 -14.95 6.69 0.97
CA VAL A 122 -13.59 6.21 1.16
C VAL A 122 -13.54 5.48 2.51
N CYS A 123 -13.34 4.18 2.47
CA CYS A 123 -13.25 3.35 3.67
C CYS A 123 -11.80 3.33 4.18
N GLY A 124 -11.54 4.04 5.28
CA GLY A 124 -10.21 4.25 5.87
C GLY A 124 -9.65 5.65 5.62
N PHE A 125 -8.89 6.19 6.61
CA PHE A 125 -8.23 7.49 6.51
C PHE A 125 -6.77 7.44 7.02
N GLY A 126 -6.09 6.29 6.80
CA GLY A 126 -4.65 6.18 6.85
C GLY A 126 -3.99 6.92 5.67
N ASP A 127 -2.73 6.70 5.39
CA ASP A 127 -2.03 7.41 4.30
C ASP A 127 -2.69 7.18 2.93
N VAL A 128 -3.08 5.95 2.63
CA VAL A 128 -3.82 5.58 1.40
C VAL A 128 -5.17 6.32 1.33
N GLY A 129 -5.95 6.27 2.40
CA GLY A 129 -7.26 6.93 2.48
C GLY A 129 -7.17 8.44 2.36
N LYS A 130 -6.19 9.08 3.01
CA LYS A 130 -5.93 10.54 2.91
C LYS A 130 -5.64 10.96 1.48
N GLY A 131 -4.76 10.24 0.80
CA GLY A 131 -4.44 10.50 -0.60
C GLY A 131 -5.66 10.35 -1.50
N THR A 132 -6.36 9.22 -1.37
CA THR A 132 -7.54 8.88 -2.15
C THR A 132 -8.67 9.91 -1.95
N ALA A 133 -9.01 10.23 -0.71
CA ALA A 133 -10.06 11.21 -0.39
C ALA A 133 -9.73 12.61 -0.94
N ALA A 134 -8.48 13.05 -0.81
CA ALA A 134 -8.02 14.33 -1.35
C ALA A 134 -8.15 14.39 -2.88
N SER A 135 -7.84 13.29 -3.58
CA SER A 135 -7.96 13.21 -5.03
C SER A 135 -9.41 13.32 -5.51
N PHE A 136 -10.32 12.56 -4.91
CA PHE A 136 -11.76 12.64 -5.24
C PHE A 136 -12.34 14.02 -4.94
N ARG A 137 -12.00 14.60 -3.78
CA ARG A 137 -12.43 15.99 -3.46
C ARG A 137 -11.87 16.99 -4.47
N GLY A 138 -10.61 16.85 -4.86
CA GLY A 138 -9.99 17.68 -5.90
C GLY A 138 -10.64 17.52 -7.28
N ALA A 139 -11.22 16.36 -7.57
CA ALA A 139 -12.01 16.11 -8.77
C ALA A 139 -13.47 16.61 -8.69
N GLY A 140 -13.86 17.24 -7.58
CA GLY A 140 -15.22 17.78 -7.37
C GLY A 140 -16.24 16.77 -6.84
N SER A 141 -15.81 15.62 -6.32
CA SER A 141 -16.67 14.65 -5.67
C SER A 141 -17.08 15.10 -4.26
N ILE A 142 -18.23 14.60 -3.79
CA ILE A 142 -18.71 14.74 -2.42
C ILE A 142 -18.18 13.52 -1.65
N VAL A 143 -17.15 13.72 -0.84
CA VAL A 143 -16.45 12.62 -0.18
C VAL A 143 -16.90 12.44 1.26
N THR A 144 -17.29 11.23 1.62
CA THR A 144 -17.51 10.76 2.99
C THR A 144 -16.47 9.72 3.33
N VAL A 145 -15.93 9.77 4.55
CA VAL A 145 -14.91 8.85 5.05
C VAL A 145 -15.53 7.91 6.09
N THR A 146 -15.10 6.65 6.10
CA THR A 146 -15.36 5.74 7.23
C THR A 146 -14.06 5.42 7.92
N GLU A 147 -14.02 5.41 9.26
CA GLU A 147 -12.76 5.21 10.00
C GLU A 147 -13.05 4.62 11.39
N ILE A 148 -12.13 3.78 11.87
CA ILE A 148 -12.16 3.17 13.22
C ILE A 148 -11.21 3.86 14.19
N ASP A 149 -10.08 4.40 13.67
CA ASP A 149 -9.10 5.11 14.49
C ASP A 149 -9.63 6.52 14.82
N PRO A 150 -9.81 6.87 16.11
CA PRO A 150 -10.36 8.16 16.49
C PRO A 150 -9.45 9.33 16.11
N ILE A 151 -8.14 9.13 15.99
CA ILE A 151 -7.19 10.18 15.58
C ILE A 151 -7.37 10.43 14.08
N CYS A 152 -7.37 9.39 13.27
CA CYS A 152 -7.60 9.50 11.82
C CYS A 152 -8.99 10.06 11.51
N ALA A 153 -10.03 9.63 12.24
CA ALA A 153 -11.38 10.18 12.12
C ALA A 153 -11.44 11.68 12.45
N LEU A 154 -10.75 12.11 13.52
CA LEU A 154 -10.65 13.51 13.87
C LEU A 154 -9.90 14.32 12.80
N GLN A 155 -8.81 13.78 12.26
CA GLN A 155 -8.09 14.42 11.15
C GLN A 155 -9.00 14.59 9.92
N ALA A 156 -9.75 13.55 9.54
CA ALA A 156 -10.70 13.63 8.43
C ALA A 156 -11.74 14.73 8.65
N ALA A 157 -12.31 14.82 9.86
CA ALA A 157 -13.27 15.87 10.22
C ALA A 157 -12.66 17.28 10.15
N MET A 158 -11.41 17.44 10.64
CA MET A 158 -10.70 18.74 10.57
C MET A 158 -10.34 19.13 9.14
N GLU A 159 -10.11 18.17 8.27
CA GLU A 159 -9.92 18.40 6.83
C GLU A 159 -11.25 18.69 6.09
N GLY A 160 -12.38 18.66 6.78
CA GLY A 160 -13.71 19.00 6.23
C GLY A 160 -14.41 17.85 5.53
N TYR A 161 -14.04 16.60 5.80
CA TYR A 161 -14.78 15.43 5.35
C TYR A 161 -15.90 15.09 6.33
N GLU A 162 -17.02 14.62 5.81
CA GLU A 162 -18.01 13.93 6.63
C GLU A 162 -17.45 12.56 7.04
N VAL A 163 -17.52 12.21 8.32
CA VAL A 163 -17.11 10.90 8.83
C VAL A 163 -18.34 10.17 9.33
N LYS A 164 -18.65 9.02 8.74
CA LYS A 164 -19.86 8.20 9.02
C LYS A 164 -19.51 6.71 9.04
N LYS A 165 -20.44 5.92 9.58
CA LYS A 165 -20.41 4.46 9.37
C LYS A 165 -20.84 4.12 7.95
N LEU A 166 -20.27 3.05 7.38
CA LEU A 166 -20.58 2.62 6.01
C LEU A 166 -22.07 2.34 5.83
N GLU A 167 -22.71 1.70 6.80
CA GLU A 167 -24.13 1.34 6.79
C GLU A 167 -25.07 2.55 6.63
N ASN A 168 -24.60 3.73 7.04
CA ASN A 168 -25.41 4.97 7.02
C ASN A 168 -25.29 5.76 5.72
N VAL A 169 -24.35 5.39 4.83
CA VAL A 169 -24.07 6.17 3.62
C VAL A 169 -24.09 5.33 2.34
N ILE A 170 -24.03 4.01 2.47
CA ILE A 170 -23.88 3.09 1.35
C ILE A 170 -25.01 3.18 0.33
N GLU A 171 -26.25 3.43 0.75
CA GLU A 171 -27.44 3.51 -0.11
C GLU A 171 -27.37 4.68 -1.10
N ASN A 172 -26.62 5.72 -0.77
CA ASN A 172 -26.47 6.93 -1.59
C ASN A 172 -25.14 7.02 -2.31
N ALA A 173 -24.22 6.06 -2.09
CA ALA A 173 -22.89 6.07 -2.68
C ALA A 173 -22.96 5.83 -4.19
N ASP A 174 -22.24 6.63 -4.96
CA ASP A 174 -21.95 6.38 -6.38
C ASP A 174 -20.69 5.52 -6.55
N ILE A 175 -19.72 5.75 -5.66
CA ILE A 175 -18.43 5.04 -5.66
C ILE A 175 -18.09 4.67 -4.22
N VAL A 176 -17.67 3.43 -4.02
CA VAL A 176 -17.11 2.93 -2.76
C VAL A 176 -15.71 2.42 -3.03
N ILE A 177 -14.74 2.96 -2.31
CA ILE A 177 -13.34 2.52 -2.41
C ILE A 177 -12.78 2.16 -1.05
N THR A 178 -12.24 0.94 -0.92
CA THR A 178 -11.62 0.45 0.31
C THR A 178 -10.12 0.74 0.32
N THR A 179 -9.58 1.13 1.49
CA THR A 179 -8.21 1.64 1.66
C THR A 179 -7.62 1.23 3.02
N THR A 180 -8.20 0.19 3.66
CA THR A 180 -7.97 -0.08 5.08
C THR A 180 -6.82 -1.04 5.36
N GLY A 181 -6.45 -1.88 4.39
CA GLY A 181 -5.55 -3.01 4.60
C GLY A 181 -6.12 -4.07 5.55
N ASN A 182 -7.45 -4.06 5.76
CA ASN A 182 -8.15 -4.98 6.65
C ASN A 182 -8.98 -6.01 5.85
N PHE A 183 -9.91 -6.66 6.47
CA PHE A 183 -10.68 -7.77 5.92
C PHE A 183 -12.18 -7.47 5.96
N ASN A 184 -12.91 -7.86 4.90
CA ASN A 184 -14.39 -7.79 4.83
C ASN A 184 -14.98 -6.42 5.22
N ILE A 185 -14.50 -5.36 4.63
CA ILE A 185 -15.03 -4.00 4.82
C ILE A 185 -16.36 -3.83 4.08
N VAL A 186 -16.43 -4.28 2.82
CA VAL A 186 -17.67 -4.33 2.04
C VAL A 186 -18.18 -5.76 2.03
N ARG A 187 -19.35 -5.98 2.66
CA ARG A 187 -19.95 -7.29 2.89
C ARG A 187 -21.35 -7.39 2.29
N ALA A 188 -21.95 -8.55 2.43
CA ALA A 188 -23.31 -8.88 1.93
C ALA A 188 -24.37 -7.81 2.21
N GLU A 189 -24.43 -7.33 3.46
CA GLU A 189 -25.39 -6.31 3.89
C GLU A 189 -25.18 -4.96 3.20
N HIS A 190 -23.94 -4.65 2.80
CA HIS A 190 -23.60 -3.43 2.06
C HIS A 190 -24.02 -3.57 0.59
N PHE A 191 -23.66 -4.68 -0.06
CA PHE A 191 -24.03 -4.93 -1.46
C PHE A 191 -25.54 -4.86 -1.68
N LYS A 192 -26.34 -5.46 -0.79
CA LYS A 192 -27.81 -5.46 -0.89
C LYS A 192 -28.45 -4.08 -0.73
N LYS A 193 -27.73 -3.12 -0.18
CA LYS A 193 -28.20 -1.75 0.03
C LYS A 193 -27.68 -0.76 -1.01
N MET A 194 -26.72 -1.16 -1.83
CA MET A 194 -26.19 -0.29 -2.88
C MET A 194 -27.25 0.04 -3.91
N LYS A 195 -27.27 1.29 -4.36
CA LYS A 195 -28.12 1.69 -5.47
C LYS A 195 -27.58 1.17 -6.80
N ASP A 196 -28.41 1.22 -7.82
CA ASP A 196 -28.04 0.84 -9.18
C ASP A 196 -26.81 1.64 -9.69
N LYS A 197 -25.90 0.94 -10.37
CA LYS A 197 -24.63 1.45 -10.94
C LYS A 197 -23.62 1.97 -9.92
N THR A 198 -23.73 1.56 -8.64
CA THR A 198 -22.63 1.82 -7.70
C THR A 198 -21.35 1.15 -8.15
N ILE A 199 -20.26 1.90 -8.18
CA ILE A 199 -18.91 1.40 -8.48
C ILE A 199 -18.22 1.02 -7.18
N VAL A 200 -17.69 -0.20 -7.10
CA VAL A 200 -16.98 -0.72 -5.92
C VAL A 200 -15.57 -1.14 -6.35
N CYS A 201 -14.57 -0.68 -5.62
CA CYS A 201 -13.17 -1.01 -5.87
C CYS A 201 -12.33 -0.97 -4.60
N ASN A 202 -11.15 -1.55 -4.68
CA ASN A 202 -10.17 -1.62 -3.61
C ASN A 202 -8.83 -1.04 -4.06
N ILE A 203 -8.15 -0.35 -3.17
CA ILE A 203 -6.75 0.09 -3.35
C ILE A 203 -5.87 -0.32 -2.17
N GLY A 204 -6.41 -1.11 -1.23
CA GLY A 204 -5.62 -1.83 -0.24
C GLY A 204 -4.84 -2.98 -0.87
N HIS A 205 -3.80 -3.45 -0.19
CA HIS A 205 -2.84 -4.41 -0.77
C HIS A 205 -3.48 -5.73 -1.22
N PHE A 206 -4.38 -6.31 -0.42
CA PHE A 206 -5.04 -7.56 -0.75
C PHE A 206 -6.48 -7.40 -1.24
N ASP A 207 -6.97 -8.41 -1.91
CA ASP A 207 -8.30 -8.52 -2.51
C ASP A 207 -9.40 -8.96 -1.51
N ASN A 208 -9.13 -8.91 -0.22
CA ASN A 208 -10.01 -9.40 0.83
C ASN A 208 -10.78 -8.31 1.59
N GLU A 209 -10.61 -7.03 1.23
CA GLU A 209 -11.40 -5.93 1.81
C GLU A 209 -12.86 -5.95 1.31
N ILE A 210 -13.08 -6.49 0.11
CA ILE A 210 -14.39 -6.68 -0.50
C ILE A 210 -14.71 -8.17 -0.49
N ASP A 211 -15.86 -8.56 0.07
CA ASP A 211 -16.27 -9.96 0.14
C ASP A 211 -16.70 -10.52 -1.23
N MET A 212 -15.68 -10.68 -2.09
CA MET A 212 -15.87 -11.24 -3.44
C MET A 212 -16.28 -12.71 -3.41
N ALA A 213 -15.91 -13.45 -2.35
CA ALA A 213 -16.30 -14.85 -2.19
C ALA A 213 -17.82 -14.95 -2.06
N TRP A 214 -18.41 -14.19 -1.16
CA TRP A 214 -19.86 -14.12 -1.00
C TRP A 214 -20.56 -13.64 -2.29
N LEU A 215 -20.03 -12.60 -2.93
CA LEU A 215 -20.60 -12.05 -4.15
C LEU A 215 -20.62 -13.09 -5.28
N ASN A 216 -19.53 -13.80 -5.49
CA ASN A 216 -19.42 -14.85 -6.51
C ASN A 216 -20.33 -16.06 -6.19
N GLU A 217 -20.42 -16.48 -4.93
CA GLU A 217 -21.27 -17.59 -4.51
C GLU A 217 -22.77 -17.28 -4.73
N ASN A 218 -23.21 -16.07 -4.41
CA ASN A 218 -24.64 -15.71 -4.42
C ASN A 218 -25.12 -15.09 -5.74
N TYR A 219 -24.25 -14.35 -6.44
CA TYR A 219 -24.58 -13.59 -7.65
C TYR A 219 -23.63 -13.81 -8.82
N GLY A 220 -22.71 -14.76 -8.73
CA GLY A 220 -21.75 -15.07 -9.80
C GLY A 220 -22.39 -15.46 -11.12
N ASN A 221 -23.60 -16.03 -11.08
CA ASN A 221 -24.40 -16.35 -12.27
C ASN A 221 -24.95 -15.09 -12.99
N THR A 222 -24.94 -13.94 -12.36
CA THR A 222 -25.35 -12.65 -12.94
C THR A 222 -24.15 -11.83 -13.43
N LYS A 223 -22.91 -12.29 -13.16
CA LYS A 223 -21.69 -11.60 -13.55
C LYS A 223 -21.60 -11.43 -15.06
N THR A 224 -21.33 -10.21 -15.49
CA THR A 224 -21.03 -9.85 -16.88
C THR A 224 -19.76 -9.02 -16.92
N GLU A 225 -18.71 -9.53 -17.58
CA GLU A 225 -17.53 -8.74 -17.88
C GLU A 225 -17.84 -7.80 -19.06
N VAL A 226 -17.87 -6.49 -18.80
CA VAL A 226 -18.16 -5.46 -19.83
C VAL A 226 -16.92 -4.99 -20.54
N LYS A 227 -15.76 -5.09 -19.89
CA LYS A 227 -14.42 -4.99 -20.47
C LYS A 227 -13.41 -5.54 -19.45
N PRO A 228 -12.15 -5.80 -19.85
CA PRO A 228 -11.15 -6.36 -18.94
C PRO A 228 -11.09 -5.58 -17.61
N GLN A 229 -11.21 -6.31 -16.49
CA GLN A 229 -11.19 -5.80 -15.12
C GLN A 229 -12.42 -4.94 -14.73
N VAL A 230 -13.51 -5.00 -15.48
CA VAL A 230 -14.76 -4.29 -15.17
C VAL A 230 -15.91 -5.27 -15.28
N ASP A 231 -16.42 -5.69 -14.14
CA ASP A 231 -17.51 -6.64 -14.01
C ASP A 231 -18.77 -5.97 -13.50
N ILE A 232 -19.92 -6.40 -14.00
CA ILE A 232 -21.23 -6.03 -13.46
C ILE A 232 -21.86 -7.27 -12.83
N TYR A 233 -22.39 -7.12 -11.62
CA TYR A 233 -23.23 -8.10 -10.93
C TYR A 233 -24.62 -7.52 -10.74
N ASN A 234 -25.67 -8.24 -11.15
CA ASN A 234 -27.04 -7.83 -10.83
C ASN A 234 -27.43 -8.38 -9.46
N ILE A 235 -27.58 -7.49 -8.49
CA ILE A 235 -27.91 -7.80 -7.09
C ILE A 235 -29.32 -7.31 -6.82
N ASP A 236 -30.27 -8.23 -6.75
CA ASP A 236 -31.68 -7.95 -6.44
C ASP A 236 -32.32 -6.83 -7.33
N GLY A 237 -31.85 -6.73 -8.58
CA GLY A 237 -32.35 -5.75 -9.57
C GLY A 237 -31.46 -4.52 -9.76
N ASN A 238 -30.45 -4.32 -8.92
CA ASN A 238 -29.44 -3.27 -9.07
C ASN A 238 -28.17 -3.83 -9.68
N ASP A 239 -27.65 -3.16 -10.70
CA ASP A 239 -26.35 -3.51 -11.30
C ASP A 239 -25.22 -2.84 -10.51
N ILE A 240 -24.34 -3.63 -9.91
CA ILE A 240 -23.18 -3.15 -9.18
C ILE A 240 -21.91 -3.40 -10.00
N ILE A 241 -21.11 -2.37 -10.16
CA ILE A 241 -19.88 -2.40 -10.97
C ILE A 241 -18.70 -2.68 -10.06
N ILE A 242 -18.03 -3.82 -10.27
CA ILE A 242 -16.83 -4.22 -9.52
C ILE A 242 -15.61 -4.01 -10.40
N LEU A 243 -14.61 -3.29 -9.89
CA LEU A 243 -13.35 -3.07 -10.60
C LEU A 243 -12.27 -4.01 -10.11
N ALA A 244 -11.46 -4.52 -11.03
CA ALA A 244 -10.31 -5.39 -10.80
C ALA A 244 -10.65 -6.64 -9.94
N GLU A 245 -11.90 -7.09 -9.93
CA GLU A 245 -12.38 -8.23 -9.11
C GLU A 245 -12.06 -8.05 -7.60
N GLY A 246 -12.08 -6.82 -7.09
CA GLY A 246 -11.72 -6.50 -5.70
C GLY A 246 -10.22 -6.40 -5.41
N ARG A 247 -9.36 -6.70 -6.39
CA ARG A 247 -7.91 -6.51 -6.28
C ARG A 247 -7.53 -5.03 -6.38
N LEU A 248 -6.23 -4.70 -6.25
CA LEU A 248 -5.72 -3.34 -6.39
C LEU A 248 -6.17 -2.69 -7.70
N VAL A 249 -7.10 -1.75 -7.60
CA VAL A 249 -7.71 -1.09 -8.77
C VAL A 249 -6.70 -0.31 -9.60
N ASN A 250 -5.71 0.32 -8.94
CA ASN A 250 -4.67 1.09 -9.61
C ASN A 250 -3.71 0.25 -10.46
N LEU A 251 -3.55 -1.02 -10.13
CA LEU A 251 -2.78 -1.98 -10.94
C LEU A 251 -3.67 -2.71 -11.95
N GLY A 252 -4.85 -3.14 -11.54
CA GLY A 252 -5.77 -3.87 -12.40
C GLY A 252 -6.36 -3.03 -13.54
N CYS A 253 -6.70 -1.78 -13.26
CA CYS A 253 -7.38 -0.88 -14.20
C CYS A 253 -6.50 0.26 -14.74
N ALA A 254 -5.28 0.44 -14.22
CA ALA A 254 -4.35 1.48 -14.66
C ALA A 254 -2.89 0.97 -14.65
N THR A 255 -1.95 1.86 -14.43
CA THR A 255 -0.50 1.58 -14.51
C THR A 255 0.21 1.70 -13.14
N GLY A 256 -0.55 1.76 -12.06
CA GLY A 256 -0.01 1.91 -10.71
C GLY A 256 0.44 3.33 -10.39
N HIS A 257 1.35 3.45 -9.43
CA HIS A 257 1.86 4.73 -8.97
C HIS A 257 2.82 5.38 -9.98
N PRO A 258 2.89 6.74 -10.01
CA PRO A 258 3.84 7.46 -10.85
C PRO A 258 5.30 7.11 -10.51
N SER A 259 6.17 7.07 -11.53
CA SER A 259 7.58 6.71 -11.37
C SER A 259 8.33 7.59 -10.37
N PHE A 260 7.97 8.87 -10.27
CA PHE A 260 8.63 9.79 -9.33
C PHE A 260 8.40 9.38 -7.87
N VAL A 261 7.16 9.03 -7.50
CA VAL A 261 6.87 8.59 -6.13
C VAL A 261 7.46 7.20 -5.85
N MET A 262 7.44 6.30 -6.83
CA MET A 262 8.08 4.99 -6.70
C MET A 262 9.60 5.09 -6.58
N SER A 263 10.22 6.12 -7.17
CA SER A 263 11.65 6.38 -6.97
C SER A 263 12.01 6.64 -5.50
N ASN A 264 11.12 7.24 -4.71
CA ASN A 264 11.34 7.38 -3.26
C ASN A 264 11.35 6.00 -2.58
N SER A 265 10.36 5.15 -2.86
CA SER A 265 10.26 3.80 -2.30
C SER A 265 11.49 2.95 -2.67
N PHE A 266 11.86 2.93 -3.95
CA PHE A 266 12.99 2.13 -4.42
C PHE A 266 14.35 2.65 -3.92
N SER A 267 14.47 3.97 -3.70
CA SER A 267 15.66 4.53 -3.04
C SER A 267 15.76 4.10 -1.58
N ASN A 268 14.65 4.08 -0.85
CA ASN A 268 14.58 3.53 0.50
C ASN A 268 15.00 2.06 0.53
N GLN A 269 14.45 1.23 -0.37
CA GLN A 269 14.80 -0.18 -0.49
C GLN A 269 16.30 -0.36 -0.78
N THR A 270 16.83 0.38 -1.75
CA THR A 270 18.24 0.31 -2.10
C THR A 270 19.14 0.66 -0.92
N LEU A 271 18.83 1.73 -0.18
CA LEU A 271 19.60 2.13 0.99
C LEU A 271 19.46 1.13 2.14
N ALA A 272 18.29 0.53 2.33
CA ALA A 272 18.07 -0.53 3.32
C ALA A 272 18.91 -1.78 3.00
N GLN A 273 18.95 -2.18 1.73
CA GLN A 273 19.79 -3.31 1.28
C GLN A 273 21.28 -3.03 1.47
N ILE A 274 21.74 -1.82 1.13
CA ILE A 274 23.15 -1.42 1.34
C ILE A 274 23.47 -1.42 2.85
N GLU A 275 22.59 -0.86 3.68
CA GLU A 275 22.77 -0.81 5.13
C GLU A 275 22.90 -2.22 5.73
N LEU A 276 21.97 -3.12 5.42
CA LEU A 276 22.02 -4.50 5.89
C LEU A 276 23.23 -5.27 5.34
N TRP A 277 23.66 -4.99 4.10
CA TRP A 277 24.81 -5.66 3.53
C TRP A 277 26.12 -5.25 4.17
N THR A 278 26.28 -3.95 4.44
CA THR A 278 27.55 -3.39 4.95
C THR A 278 27.67 -3.45 6.47
N ASN A 279 26.56 -3.41 7.19
CA ASN A 279 26.50 -3.28 8.63
C ASN A 279 25.67 -4.39 9.31
N SER A 280 25.50 -5.56 8.67
CA SER A 280 24.63 -6.65 9.18
C SER A 280 24.91 -7.04 10.63
N GLU A 281 26.16 -6.99 11.06
CA GLU A 281 26.59 -7.34 12.43
C GLU A 281 26.09 -6.36 13.51
N ALA A 282 25.66 -5.16 13.10
CA ALA A 282 25.06 -4.17 14.02
C ALA A 282 23.58 -4.43 14.32
N TYR A 283 22.96 -5.38 13.62
CA TYR A 283 21.55 -5.67 13.71
C TYR A 283 21.29 -7.08 14.28
N GLU A 284 20.43 -7.15 15.29
CA GLU A 284 19.89 -8.41 15.79
C GLU A 284 18.71 -8.88 14.91
N ASN A 285 18.22 -10.10 15.13
CA ASN A 285 17.04 -10.62 14.44
C ASN A 285 15.76 -9.93 14.92
N LYS A 286 15.59 -8.68 14.49
CA LYS A 286 14.47 -7.79 14.85
C LYS A 286 14.03 -6.99 13.63
N VAL A 287 12.85 -6.40 13.72
CA VAL A 287 12.36 -5.43 12.73
C VAL A 287 12.85 -4.04 13.13
N TYR A 288 13.53 -3.38 12.22
CA TYR A 288 14.08 -2.04 12.37
C TYR A 288 13.45 -1.06 11.40
N MET A 289 13.41 0.21 11.78
CA MET A 289 13.13 1.31 10.86
C MET A 289 14.41 1.68 10.10
N LEU A 290 14.25 2.16 8.88
CA LEU A 290 15.38 2.75 8.17
C LEU A 290 15.90 3.97 8.97
N PRO A 291 17.22 4.08 9.25
CA PRO A 291 17.76 5.21 9.98
C PRO A 291 17.34 6.56 9.40
N LYS A 292 16.94 7.51 10.26
CA LYS A 292 16.42 8.82 9.85
C LYS A 292 17.34 9.56 8.86
N LYS A 293 18.64 9.44 9.05
CA LYS A 293 19.63 10.01 8.13
C LYS A 293 19.51 9.46 6.70
N LEU A 294 19.17 8.18 6.55
CA LEU A 294 18.97 7.55 5.23
C LEU A 294 17.62 7.95 4.64
N ASP A 295 16.58 8.05 5.45
CA ASP A 295 15.27 8.55 5.04
C ASP A 295 15.35 10.00 4.52
N GLU A 296 16.06 10.89 5.24
CA GLU A 296 16.35 12.26 4.78
C GLU A 296 17.20 12.28 3.49
N LYS A 297 18.17 11.36 3.36
CA LYS A 297 18.97 11.22 2.14
C LYS A 297 18.10 10.89 0.91
N VAL A 298 17.07 10.05 1.08
CA VAL A 298 16.11 9.79 -0.01
C VAL A 298 15.42 11.08 -0.44
N ALA A 299 14.92 11.88 0.51
CA ALA A 299 14.32 13.17 0.18
C ALA A 299 15.32 14.07 -0.58
N MET A 300 16.53 14.24 -0.07
CA MET A 300 17.57 15.06 -0.69
C MET A 300 17.87 14.67 -2.15
N LEU A 301 17.90 13.37 -2.46
CA LEU A 301 18.13 12.88 -3.83
C LEU A 301 17.04 13.34 -4.81
N HIS A 302 15.82 13.56 -4.32
CA HIS A 302 14.67 13.92 -5.16
C HIS A 302 14.46 15.44 -5.27
N LEU A 303 14.84 16.22 -4.26
CA LEU A 303 14.60 17.68 -4.22
C LEU A 303 15.23 18.42 -5.39
N LYS A 304 16.47 18.08 -5.73
CA LYS A 304 17.17 18.71 -6.86
C LYS A 304 16.44 18.51 -8.18
N LYS A 305 15.80 17.34 -8.37
CA LYS A 305 15.08 17.01 -9.60
C LYS A 305 13.87 17.91 -9.84
N ILE A 306 13.23 18.36 -8.76
CA ILE A 306 12.03 19.21 -8.81
C ILE A 306 12.34 20.69 -8.51
N GLY A 307 13.62 21.07 -8.49
CA GLY A 307 14.05 22.46 -8.35
C GLY A 307 13.80 23.07 -6.97
N VAL A 308 13.78 22.24 -5.91
CA VAL A 308 13.62 22.73 -4.55
C VAL A 308 14.96 23.26 -4.02
N GLU A 309 14.93 24.45 -3.45
CA GLU A 309 16.03 25.06 -2.72
C GLU A 309 15.72 25.01 -1.21
N LEU A 310 16.59 24.35 -0.46
CA LEU A 310 16.45 24.25 0.99
C LEU A 310 17.15 25.41 1.69
N GLU A 311 16.53 25.90 2.78
CA GLU A 311 17.22 26.75 3.74
C GLU A 311 18.35 26.01 4.44
N THR A 312 19.37 26.71 4.89
CA THR A 312 20.50 26.17 5.63
C THR A 312 20.53 26.75 7.04
N LEU A 313 20.67 25.88 8.05
CA LEU A 313 20.81 26.31 9.43
C LEU A 313 22.18 26.96 9.64
N SER A 314 22.18 28.10 10.36
CA SER A 314 23.42 28.57 10.95
C SER A 314 23.83 27.67 12.14
N PRO A 315 25.10 27.66 12.54
CA PRO A 315 25.55 26.93 13.75
C PRO A 315 24.76 27.31 15.02
N ASP A 316 24.40 28.55 15.18
CA ASP A 316 23.63 29.01 16.33
C ASP A 316 22.18 28.53 16.30
N GLN A 317 21.56 28.48 15.10
CA GLN A 317 20.23 27.91 14.91
C GLN A 317 20.21 26.42 15.19
N ALA A 318 21.18 25.67 14.64
CA ALA A 318 21.33 24.24 14.87
C ALA A 318 21.49 23.94 16.38
N LYS A 319 22.38 24.68 17.06
CA LYS A 319 22.57 24.56 18.50
C LYS A 319 21.30 24.88 19.30
N TYR A 320 20.54 25.91 18.90
CA TYR A 320 19.31 26.31 19.57
C TYR A 320 18.23 25.21 19.55
N ILE A 321 18.09 24.53 18.43
CA ILE A 321 17.10 23.43 18.27
C ILE A 321 17.68 22.04 18.57
N GLY A 322 18.97 21.93 18.89
CA GLY A 322 19.60 20.68 19.32
C GLY A 322 19.81 19.66 18.21
N VAL A 323 20.11 20.11 16.98
CA VAL A 323 20.42 19.25 15.84
C VAL A 323 21.78 19.62 15.22
N GLU A 324 22.30 18.75 14.37
CA GLU A 324 23.47 19.09 13.53
C GLU A 324 23.03 20.03 12.39
N VAL A 325 23.97 20.83 11.86
CA VAL A 325 23.69 21.76 10.74
C VAL A 325 23.15 21.02 9.50
N GLU A 326 23.63 19.81 9.26
CA GLU A 326 23.26 18.97 8.12
C GLU A 326 22.28 17.83 8.47
N GLY A 327 21.61 17.93 9.63
CA GLY A 327 20.66 16.94 10.07
C GLY A 327 21.28 15.68 10.74
N PRO A 328 20.46 14.70 11.10
CA PRO A 328 19.01 14.67 10.86
C PRO A 328 18.27 15.77 11.65
N TYR A 329 17.26 16.34 11.00
CA TYR A 329 16.52 17.49 11.55
C TYR A 329 15.42 17.10 12.52
N LYS A 330 15.07 15.81 12.58
CA LYS A 330 14.07 15.23 13.49
C LYS A 330 14.62 13.96 14.14
N PRO A 331 14.18 13.65 15.37
CA PRO A 331 14.56 12.41 16.03
C PRO A 331 14.00 11.17 15.32
N GLU A 332 14.60 10.00 15.57
CA GLU A 332 14.27 8.73 14.93
C GLU A 332 12.76 8.38 15.01
N TYR A 333 12.09 8.71 16.09
CA TYR A 333 10.67 8.41 16.30
C TYR A 333 9.69 9.35 15.58
N TYR A 334 10.16 10.45 15.02
CA TYR A 334 9.28 11.46 14.41
C TYR A 334 8.71 10.96 13.05
N ARG A 335 7.41 11.08 12.84
CA ARG A 335 6.66 10.57 11.68
C ARG A 335 5.81 11.64 10.96
N TYR A 336 6.25 12.81 10.76
CA TYR A 336 5.69 13.94 9.98
C TYR A 336 4.16 13.98 9.84
#